data_241ceca9bdbb9e639e68e5ce42f47555
#
_entry.id   241ceca9bdbb9e639e68e5ce42f47555
#
_cell.length_a   1.000
_cell.length_b   1.000
_cell.length_c   1.000
_cell.angle_alpha   90.00
_cell.angle_beta   90.00
_cell.angle_gamma   90.00
#
_symmetry.space_group_name_H-M   'P 1'
#
loop_
_entity.id
_entity.type
_entity.pdbx_description
1 polymer ?
#
loop_
_entity_poly.entity_id
_entity_poly.type
_entity_poly.pdbx_seq_one_letter_code
_entity_poly.pdbx_strand_id
1 'polypeptide(L)'
;MKNNQKIFIVSMNGTSNAGGVERVSYYLNEILSEKYDVKFITKTKLNFGKINNLIQPILISLKLLFKHNRLIIANSWHCFLYPADISIHHGTSAGIMDKTGENNLSLKLTAWMEKVSAKKAKSILSVSENCKKELVSYYGIPEEKIYVINNFVEDSVFYPLKDTQKKEEINVCFSGALCYKKGIDILKSLTQYIENHDLPRKIKFNIATNFDRNTEDFKNLKKITLLTGLNSSQMPDFYRKNDILFFPTRYEGFSMAALEAVSSGLCLIGSDFAVTPEFINYPFCQQIHFNTQIEEIVKGIIKLYDGFHNKKQEIHNQIKKDFGTEQYKQKLFSFINKIIENK
;
A
#
# COMPACT_ATOMS: atom_id res chain seq x y z
N MET A 1 26.94 8.43 -16.92
CA MET A 1 26.90 7.36 -17.95
C MET A 1 25.95 6.27 -17.45
N LYS A 2 25.01 5.80 -18.29
CA LYS A 2 24.18 4.65 -17.91
C LYS A 2 25.03 3.39 -17.81
N ASN A 3 24.84 2.62 -16.75
CA ASN A 3 25.47 1.31 -16.61
C ASN A 3 24.91 0.38 -17.71
N ASN A 4 25.75 -0.39 -18.38
CA ASN A 4 25.36 -1.33 -19.44
C ASN A 4 24.53 -2.53 -18.95
N GLN A 5 24.26 -2.60 -17.63
CA GLN A 5 23.44 -3.65 -17.04
C GLN A 5 21.98 -3.54 -17.53
N LYS A 6 21.47 -4.60 -18.12
CA LYS A 6 20.06 -4.70 -18.53
C LYS A 6 19.22 -5.28 -17.42
N ILE A 7 18.09 -4.61 -17.11
CA ILE A 7 17.15 -5.04 -16.09
C ILE A 7 15.80 -5.35 -16.77
N PHE A 8 15.21 -6.49 -16.43
CA PHE A 8 13.85 -6.81 -16.81
C PHE A 8 12.95 -6.77 -15.59
N ILE A 9 11.92 -5.94 -15.65
CA ILE A 9 10.82 -5.93 -14.68
C ILE A 9 9.70 -6.81 -15.22
N VAL A 10 9.35 -7.85 -14.46
CA VAL A 10 8.25 -8.77 -14.79
C VAL A 10 7.00 -8.31 -14.06
N SER A 11 6.02 -7.83 -14.82
CA SER A 11 4.72 -7.39 -14.31
C SER A 11 3.63 -7.76 -15.31
N MET A 12 2.55 -8.42 -14.84
CA MET A 12 1.46 -8.89 -15.72
C MET A 12 0.84 -7.76 -16.55
N ASN A 13 0.62 -6.60 -15.94
CA ASN A 13 -0.08 -5.47 -16.54
C ASN A 13 0.85 -4.30 -16.93
N GLY A 14 2.16 -4.46 -16.79
CA GLY A 14 3.13 -3.38 -17.06
C GLY A 14 2.96 -2.20 -16.13
N THR A 15 2.89 -0.99 -16.72
CA THR A 15 2.77 0.29 -16.01
C THR A 15 1.34 0.84 -16.03
N SER A 16 0.32 -0.02 -16.05
CA SER A 16 -1.07 0.46 -16.02
C SER A 16 -1.38 1.11 -14.66
N ASN A 17 -2.17 2.17 -14.64
CA ASN A 17 -2.59 2.87 -13.41
C ASN A 17 -3.62 2.07 -12.57
N ALA A 18 -3.73 0.76 -12.76
CA ALA A 18 -4.86 -0.03 -12.31
C ALA A 18 -4.76 -0.60 -10.88
N GLY A 19 -3.67 -0.36 -10.14
CA GLY A 19 -3.53 -0.89 -8.78
C GLY A 19 -2.19 -0.57 -8.11
N GLY A 20 -2.05 -0.92 -6.84
CA GLY A 20 -0.84 -0.64 -6.06
C GLY A 20 0.42 -1.33 -6.59
N VAL A 21 0.30 -2.58 -7.06
CA VAL A 21 1.42 -3.37 -7.60
C VAL A 21 1.91 -2.78 -8.94
N GLU A 22 1.01 -2.39 -9.81
CA GLU A 22 1.32 -1.75 -11.09
C GLU A 22 1.98 -0.39 -10.89
N ARG A 23 1.54 0.37 -9.90
CA ARG A 23 2.12 1.66 -9.54
C ARG A 23 3.56 1.50 -9.02
N VAL A 24 3.82 0.51 -8.19
CA VAL A 24 5.20 0.18 -7.78
C VAL A 24 6.06 -0.21 -8.99
N SER A 25 5.53 -1.00 -9.93
CA SER A 25 6.24 -1.35 -11.17
C SER A 25 6.57 -0.13 -12.02
N TYR A 26 5.65 0.83 -12.11
CA TYR A 26 5.87 2.09 -12.80
C TYR A 26 7.04 2.85 -12.18
N TYR A 27 7.02 3.08 -10.87
CA TYR A 27 8.08 3.81 -10.19
C TYR A 27 9.43 3.09 -10.22
N LEU A 28 9.44 1.76 -10.11
CA LEU A 28 10.66 0.98 -10.30
C LEU A 28 11.27 1.23 -11.68
N ASN A 29 10.44 1.26 -12.72
CA ASN A 29 10.91 1.57 -14.07
C ASN A 29 11.50 2.97 -14.15
N GLU A 30 10.78 3.99 -13.68
CA GLU A 30 11.23 5.38 -13.71
C GLU A 30 12.58 5.54 -12.99
N ILE A 31 12.66 5.06 -11.75
CA ILE A 31 13.85 5.20 -10.92
C ILE A 31 15.04 4.40 -11.49
N LEU A 32 14.82 3.14 -11.85
CA LEU A 32 15.92 2.31 -12.36
C LEU A 32 16.39 2.74 -13.75
N SER A 33 15.52 3.34 -14.57
CA SER A 33 15.87 3.88 -15.90
C SER A 33 16.80 5.09 -15.84
N GLU A 34 16.95 5.72 -14.69
CA GLU A 34 17.96 6.77 -14.48
C GLU A 34 19.39 6.24 -14.68
N LYS A 35 19.64 4.97 -14.30
CA LYS A 35 20.99 4.35 -14.30
C LYS A 35 21.14 3.13 -15.19
N TYR A 36 20.08 2.42 -15.54
CA TYR A 36 20.11 1.12 -16.22
C TYR A 36 19.24 1.11 -17.50
N ASP A 37 19.44 0.11 -18.37
CA ASP A 37 18.54 -0.20 -19.51
C ASP A 37 17.42 -1.11 -18.97
N VAL A 38 16.24 -0.51 -18.69
CA VAL A 38 15.10 -1.22 -18.09
C VAL A 38 14.06 -1.57 -19.15
N LYS A 39 13.57 -2.81 -19.13
CA LYS A 39 12.49 -3.28 -20.03
C LYS A 39 11.47 -4.09 -19.26
N PHE A 40 10.20 -3.96 -19.66
CA PHE A 40 9.12 -4.79 -19.13
C PHE A 40 8.98 -6.12 -19.85
N ILE A 41 8.65 -7.15 -19.07
CA ILE A 41 8.09 -8.40 -19.56
C ILE A 41 6.69 -8.52 -18.98
N THR A 42 5.70 -8.48 -19.89
CA THR A 42 4.28 -8.49 -19.54
C THR A 42 3.57 -9.73 -20.08
N LYS A 43 2.33 -9.91 -19.67
CA LYS A 43 1.43 -10.95 -20.20
C LYS A 43 1.36 -10.90 -21.73
N THR A 44 1.02 -12.03 -22.32
CA THR A 44 0.74 -12.11 -23.77
C THR A 44 -0.61 -11.49 -24.08
N LYS A 45 -0.85 -11.19 -25.35
CA LYS A 45 -2.17 -10.73 -25.81
C LYS A 45 -3.25 -11.82 -25.80
N LEU A 46 -2.85 -13.09 -25.62
CA LEU A 46 -3.77 -14.22 -25.55
C LEU A 46 -4.59 -14.13 -24.24
N ASN A 47 -5.89 -14.36 -24.34
CA ASN A 47 -6.79 -14.38 -23.19
C ASN A 47 -7.30 -15.81 -22.95
N PHE A 48 -7.06 -16.32 -21.76
CA PHE A 48 -7.43 -17.66 -21.32
C PHE A 48 -8.63 -17.66 -20.37
N GLY A 49 -9.40 -16.59 -20.32
CA GLY A 49 -10.57 -16.46 -19.49
C GLY A 49 -10.23 -16.61 -17.98
N LYS A 50 -10.98 -17.44 -17.27
CA LYS A 50 -10.83 -17.64 -15.81
C LYS A 50 -9.48 -18.18 -15.37
N ILE A 51 -8.74 -18.87 -16.24
CA ILE A 51 -7.42 -19.45 -15.93
C ILE A 51 -6.25 -18.54 -16.37
N ASN A 52 -6.56 -17.32 -16.79
CA ASN A 52 -5.57 -16.36 -17.27
C ASN A 52 -4.46 -16.10 -16.24
N ASN A 53 -4.82 -15.97 -14.95
CA ASN A 53 -3.88 -15.74 -13.85
C ASN A 53 -2.97 -16.94 -13.56
N LEU A 54 -3.24 -18.12 -14.08
CA LEU A 54 -2.37 -19.28 -13.99
C LEU A 54 -1.49 -19.40 -15.24
N ILE A 55 -2.07 -19.28 -16.43
CA ILE A 55 -1.36 -19.55 -17.69
C ILE A 55 -0.37 -18.43 -18.02
N GLN A 56 -0.74 -17.16 -17.82
CA GLN A 56 0.15 -16.05 -18.16
C GLN A 56 1.49 -16.06 -17.42
N PRO A 57 1.57 -16.33 -16.10
CA PRO A 57 2.86 -16.46 -15.40
C PRO A 57 3.71 -17.63 -15.91
N ILE A 58 3.09 -18.72 -16.35
CA ILE A 58 3.78 -19.85 -16.98
C ILE A 58 4.42 -19.41 -18.30
N LEU A 59 3.64 -18.74 -19.17
CA LEU A 59 4.16 -18.23 -20.46
C LEU A 59 5.27 -17.19 -20.26
N ILE A 60 5.14 -16.33 -19.26
CA ILE A 60 6.19 -15.37 -18.89
C ILE A 60 7.45 -16.11 -18.44
N SER A 61 7.31 -17.13 -17.58
CA SER A 61 8.43 -17.94 -17.12
C SER A 61 9.17 -18.62 -18.28
N LEU A 62 8.44 -19.15 -19.25
CA LEU A 62 9.03 -19.75 -20.46
C LEU A 62 9.77 -18.72 -21.32
N LYS A 63 9.22 -17.51 -21.49
CA LYS A 63 9.91 -16.42 -22.21
C LYS A 63 11.25 -16.04 -21.56
N LEU A 64 11.35 -16.13 -20.23
CA LEU A 64 12.54 -15.79 -19.49
C LEU A 64 13.68 -16.81 -19.68
N LEU A 65 13.37 -18.07 -20.00
CA LEU A 65 14.40 -19.09 -20.26
C LEU A 65 15.38 -18.70 -21.38
N PHE A 66 14.93 -17.88 -22.33
CA PHE A 66 15.74 -17.39 -23.46
C PHE A 66 16.42 -16.04 -23.22
N LYS A 67 16.42 -15.56 -21.95
CA LYS A 67 16.96 -14.25 -21.57
C LYS A 67 18.17 -14.40 -20.65
N HIS A 68 19.38 -14.44 -21.23
CA HIS A 68 20.63 -14.56 -20.48
C HIS A 68 21.26 -13.19 -20.18
N ASN A 69 22.15 -13.13 -19.19
CA ASN A 69 22.97 -11.96 -18.80
C ASN A 69 22.17 -10.69 -18.45
N ARG A 70 21.09 -10.83 -17.68
CA ARG A 70 20.20 -9.72 -17.28
C ARG A 70 19.76 -9.90 -15.83
N LEU A 71 19.48 -8.79 -15.16
CA LEU A 71 18.86 -8.81 -13.84
C LEU A 71 17.34 -8.93 -14.02
N ILE A 72 16.74 -9.94 -13.43
CA ILE A 72 15.28 -10.18 -13.46
C ILE A 72 14.68 -9.79 -12.13
N ILE A 73 13.81 -8.76 -12.15
CA ILE A 73 13.01 -8.31 -11.02
C ILE A 73 11.56 -8.69 -11.28
N ALA A 74 10.98 -9.57 -10.49
CA ALA A 74 9.62 -10.06 -10.66
C ALA A 74 8.69 -9.57 -9.58
N ASN A 75 7.49 -9.12 -9.95
CA ASN A 75 6.42 -8.89 -8.99
C ASN A 75 5.84 -10.23 -8.53
N SER A 76 6.24 -10.65 -7.33
CA SER A 76 5.75 -11.84 -6.65
C SER A 76 5.65 -13.06 -7.58
N TRP A 77 4.46 -13.60 -7.80
CA TRP A 77 4.19 -14.82 -8.56
C TRP A 77 4.18 -14.65 -10.09
N HIS A 78 4.43 -13.46 -10.63
CA HIS A 78 4.27 -13.19 -12.06
C HIS A 78 5.18 -14.00 -12.99
N CYS A 79 6.24 -14.64 -12.46
CA CYS A 79 7.03 -15.63 -13.18
C CYS A 79 7.44 -16.80 -12.25
N PHE A 80 6.49 -17.35 -11.50
CA PHE A 80 6.73 -18.26 -10.39
C PHE A 80 7.54 -19.53 -10.73
N LEU A 81 7.58 -19.95 -12.00
CA LEU A 81 8.39 -21.08 -12.44
C LEU A 81 9.85 -20.69 -12.73
N TYR A 82 10.15 -19.39 -12.94
CA TYR A 82 11.48 -18.90 -13.24
C TYR A 82 12.19 -18.41 -11.95
N PRO A 83 13.48 -18.77 -11.73
CA PRO A 83 14.26 -18.28 -10.59
C PRO A 83 14.69 -16.82 -10.81
N ALA A 84 13.83 -15.86 -10.49
CA ALA A 84 14.15 -14.45 -10.59
C ALA A 84 15.33 -14.08 -9.70
N ASP A 85 16.13 -13.08 -10.10
CA ASP A 85 17.19 -12.56 -9.24
C ASP A 85 16.61 -11.85 -8.02
N ILE A 86 15.49 -11.09 -8.22
CA ILE A 86 14.75 -10.42 -7.16
C ILE A 86 13.25 -10.72 -7.35
N SER A 87 12.57 -11.15 -6.28
CA SER A 87 11.11 -11.23 -6.22
C SER A 87 10.58 -10.19 -5.24
N ILE A 88 9.69 -9.30 -5.70
CA ILE A 88 9.10 -8.24 -4.87
C ILE A 88 7.76 -8.73 -4.34
N HIS A 89 7.55 -8.67 -3.02
CA HIS A 89 6.31 -9.06 -2.37
C HIS A 89 5.63 -7.86 -1.72
N HIS A 90 4.34 -7.67 -2.04
CA HIS A 90 3.49 -6.58 -1.60
C HIS A 90 2.49 -7.00 -0.51
N GLY A 91 2.76 -8.06 0.21
CA GLY A 91 1.89 -8.81 1.11
C GLY A 91 1.77 -10.25 0.60
N THR A 92 1.00 -11.08 1.31
CA THR A 92 0.81 -12.48 0.94
C THR A 92 -0.68 -12.85 0.84
N SER A 93 -1.03 -13.68 -0.12
CA SER A 93 -2.39 -14.24 -0.20
C SER A 93 -2.71 -15.14 1.00
N ALA A 94 -1.70 -15.76 1.61
CA ALA A 94 -1.86 -16.51 2.86
C ALA A 94 -2.24 -15.59 4.02
N GLY A 95 -1.61 -14.42 4.13
CA GLY A 95 -1.95 -13.39 5.12
C GLY A 95 -3.37 -12.84 4.92
N ILE A 96 -3.79 -12.61 3.67
CA ILE A 96 -5.19 -12.21 3.39
C ILE A 96 -6.14 -13.27 3.94
N MET A 97 -5.93 -14.56 3.62
CA MET A 97 -6.79 -15.65 4.08
C MET A 97 -6.85 -15.73 5.62
N ASP A 98 -5.71 -15.61 6.28
CA ASP A 98 -5.60 -15.67 7.75
C ASP A 98 -6.35 -14.49 8.42
N LYS A 99 -6.17 -13.27 7.92
CA LYS A 99 -6.67 -12.05 8.57
C LYS A 99 -8.11 -11.68 8.20
N THR A 100 -8.59 -12.13 7.04
CA THR A 100 -9.95 -11.80 6.57
C THR A 100 -10.93 -12.98 6.64
N GLY A 101 -10.43 -14.20 6.82
CA GLY A 101 -11.24 -15.41 6.70
C GLY A 101 -11.64 -15.75 5.26
N GLU A 102 -11.23 -14.94 4.27
CA GLU A 102 -11.47 -15.25 2.86
C GLU A 102 -10.73 -16.53 2.47
N ASN A 103 -11.46 -17.52 1.96
CA ASN A 103 -10.89 -18.83 1.64
C ASN A 103 -11.43 -19.36 0.30
N ASN A 104 -10.94 -18.81 -0.80
CA ASN A 104 -11.34 -19.22 -2.13
C ASN A 104 -10.17 -19.83 -2.91
N LEU A 105 -10.50 -20.61 -3.96
CA LEU A 105 -9.52 -21.34 -4.77
C LEU A 105 -8.49 -20.39 -5.42
N SER A 106 -8.92 -19.20 -5.83
CA SER A 106 -8.02 -18.22 -6.45
C SER A 106 -6.94 -17.75 -5.49
N LEU A 107 -7.30 -17.42 -4.23
CA LEU A 107 -6.33 -17.04 -3.20
C LEU A 107 -5.37 -18.18 -2.85
N LYS A 108 -5.89 -19.42 -2.73
CA LYS A 108 -5.05 -20.60 -2.48
C LYS A 108 -4.03 -20.80 -3.59
N LEU A 109 -4.47 -20.72 -4.85
CA LEU A 109 -3.59 -20.85 -6.00
C LEU A 109 -2.54 -19.73 -6.04
N THR A 110 -2.95 -18.49 -5.79
CA THR A 110 -2.03 -17.36 -5.74
C THR A 110 -1.01 -17.53 -4.60
N ALA A 111 -1.44 -17.92 -3.40
CA ALA A 111 -0.54 -18.22 -2.27
C ALA A 111 0.49 -19.31 -2.61
N TRP A 112 0.06 -20.36 -3.31
CA TRP A 112 0.97 -21.40 -3.78
C TRP A 112 1.99 -20.86 -4.78
N MET A 113 1.56 -20.08 -5.78
CA MET A 113 2.46 -19.46 -6.77
C MET A 113 3.43 -18.46 -6.11
N GLU A 114 2.96 -17.65 -5.16
CA GLU A 114 3.79 -16.74 -4.35
C GLU A 114 4.88 -17.51 -3.59
N LYS A 115 4.51 -18.59 -2.91
CA LYS A 115 5.45 -19.46 -2.19
C LYS A 115 6.51 -20.06 -3.10
N VAL A 116 6.10 -20.57 -4.28
CA VAL A 116 7.03 -21.14 -5.26
C VAL A 116 7.98 -20.07 -5.79
N SER A 117 7.47 -18.88 -6.13
CA SER A 117 8.26 -17.74 -6.59
C SER A 117 9.29 -17.31 -5.54
N ALA A 118 8.84 -17.11 -4.30
CA ALA A 118 9.71 -16.70 -3.20
C ALA A 118 10.82 -17.72 -2.91
N LYS A 119 10.50 -19.03 -2.94
CA LYS A 119 11.50 -20.07 -2.74
C LYS A 119 12.56 -20.09 -3.84
N LYS A 120 12.16 -19.91 -5.10
CA LYS A 120 13.06 -19.94 -6.26
C LYS A 120 13.88 -18.67 -6.47
N ALA A 121 13.36 -17.51 -6.06
CA ALA A 121 14.08 -16.25 -6.21
C ALA A 121 15.40 -16.27 -5.45
N LYS A 122 16.46 -15.59 -5.96
CA LYS A 122 17.75 -15.48 -5.26
C LYS A 122 17.66 -14.55 -4.06
N SER A 123 16.95 -13.44 -4.22
CA SER A 123 16.70 -12.46 -3.16
C SER A 123 15.23 -12.01 -3.20
N ILE A 124 14.72 -11.59 -2.07
CA ILE A 124 13.36 -11.09 -1.95
C ILE A 124 13.42 -9.65 -1.46
N LEU A 125 12.64 -8.78 -2.10
CA LEU A 125 12.36 -7.44 -1.63
C LEU A 125 10.94 -7.43 -1.05
N SER A 126 10.84 -7.19 0.24
CA SER A 126 9.56 -7.03 0.96
C SER A 126 9.26 -5.54 1.14
N VAL A 127 8.00 -5.15 0.95
CA VAL A 127 7.59 -3.74 1.10
C VAL A 127 7.39 -3.31 2.56
N SER A 128 7.37 -4.26 3.50
CA SER A 128 7.18 -3.97 4.94
C SER A 128 7.73 -5.10 5.82
N GLU A 129 7.94 -4.78 7.11
CA GLU A 129 8.28 -5.78 8.12
C GLU A 129 7.15 -6.81 8.31
N ASN A 130 5.88 -6.40 8.21
CA ASN A 130 4.75 -7.33 8.27
C ASN A 130 4.79 -8.32 7.09
N CYS A 131 5.00 -7.85 5.88
CA CYS A 131 5.15 -8.73 4.72
C CYS A 131 6.35 -9.67 4.86
N LYS A 132 7.49 -9.21 5.40
CA LYS A 132 8.64 -10.07 5.74
C LYS A 132 8.25 -11.18 6.71
N LYS A 133 7.57 -10.84 7.82
CA LYS A 133 7.09 -11.81 8.80
C LYS A 133 6.15 -12.86 8.18
N GLU A 134 5.27 -12.44 7.28
CA GLU A 134 4.38 -13.34 6.55
C GLU A 134 5.13 -14.31 5.62
N LEU A 135 6.12 -13.82 4.89
CA LEU A 135 6.96 -14.65 4.01
C LEU A 135 7.70 -15.73 4.81
N VAL A 136 8.20 -15.39 5.99
CA VAL A 136 8.83 -16.35 6.90
C VAL A 136 7.81 -17.34 7.44
N SER A 137 6.72 -16.85 8.05
CA SER A 137 5.77 -17.68 8.78
C SER A 137 4.91 -18.57 7.89
N TYR A 138 4.36 -18.05 6.77
CA TYR A 138 3.46 -18.82 5.90
C TYR A 138 4.20 -19.58 4.82
N TYR A 139 5.31 -19.04 4.31
CA TYR A 139 6.02 -19.66 3.17
C TYR A 139 7.32 -20.36 3.56
N GLY A 140 7.81 -20.15 4.78
CA GLY A 140 9.06 -20.73 5.28
C GLY A 140 10.27 -20.22 4.52
N ILE A 141 10.30 -18.91 4.24
CA ILE A 141 11.43 -18.26 3.57
C ILE A 141 12.47 -17.85 4.63
N PRO A 142 13.76 -18.17 4.44
CA PRO A 142 14.83 -17.73 5.33
C PRO A 142 14.93 -16.20 5.40
N GLU A 143 15.07 -15.64 6.61
CA GLU A 143 15.08 -14.18 6.82
C GLU A 143 16.22 -13.49 6.09
N GLU A 144 17.38 -14.10 6.03
CA GLU A 144 18.59 -13.57 5.36
C GLU A 144 18.41 -13.37 3.85
N LYS A 145 17.39 -14.02 3.25
CA LYS A 145 17.01 -13.86 1.86
C LYS A 145 16.12 -12.63 1.62
N ILE A 146 15.53 -12.06 2.68
CA ILE A 146 14.50 -11.03 2.60
C ILE A 146 15.09 -9.67 3.00
N TYR A 147 15.04 -8.73 2.09
CA TYR A 147 15.40 -7.33 2.30
C TYR A 147 14.13 -6.49 2.37
N VAL A 148 14.02 -5.61 3.38
CA VAL A 148 12.87 -4.72 3.51
C VAL A 148 13.24 -3.35 2.94
N ILE A 149 12.51 -2.92 1.92
CA ILE A 149 12.52 -1.55 1.41
C ILE A 149 11.07 -1.12 1.33
N ASN A 150 10.65 -0.26 2.26
CA ASN A 150 9.28 0.22 2.32
C ASN A 150 8.91 0.97 1.04
N ASN A 151 7.64 0.95 0.68
CA ASN A 151 7.16 1.82 -0.38
C ASN A 151 7.40 3.29 0.00
N PHE A 152 7.43 4.15 -0.98
CA PHE A 152 7.66 5.58 -0.81
C PHE A 152 6.45 6.39 -1.25
N VAL A 153 6.44 7.66 -0.87
CA VAL A 153 5.47 8.64 -1.35
C VAL A 153 6.16 9.68 -2.23
N GLU A 154 5.46 10.11 -3.27
CA GLU A 154 5.86 11.30 -4.04
C GLU A 154 5.61 12.54 -3.18
N ASP A 155 6.59 12.90 -2.38
CA ASP A 155 6.52 14.00 -1.41
C ASP A 155 6.36 15.37 -2.07
N SER A 156 6.63 15.50 -3.35
CA SER A 156 6.30 16.67 -4.17
C SER A 156 4.83 16.74 -4.61
N VAL A 157 4.08 15.63 -4.51
CA VAL A 157 2.66 15.53 -4.86
C VAL A 157 1.80 15.52 -3.60
N PHE A 158 2.16 14.69 -2.63
CA PHE A 158 1.48 14.54 -1.35
C PHE A 158 2.18 15.40 -0.28
N TYR A 159 1.76 16.63 -0.15
CA TYR A 159 2.27 17.62 0.82
C TYR A 159 1.10 18.41 1.43
N PRO A 160 1.21 18.94 2.65
CA PRO A 160 0.17 19.74 3.26
C PRO A 160 0.08 21.14 2.64
N LEU A 161 -1.12 21.72 2.67
CA LEU A 161 -1.25 23.17 2.50
C LEU A 161 -0.75 23.87 3.77
N LYS A 162 -0.26 25.12 3.65
CA LYS A 162 0.05 25.96 4.81
C LYS A 162 -1.20 26.07 5.66
N ASP A 163 -1.14 25.53 6.86
CA ASP A 163 -2.27 25.57 7.77
C ASP A 163 -2.28 26.90 8.51
N THR A 164 -3.44 27.52 8.57
CA THR A 164 -3.50 28.90 9.02
C THR A 164 -4.34 29.10 10.27
N GLN A 165 -5.27 28.21 10.59
CA GLN A 165 -6.13 28.39 11.77
C GLN A 165 -6.76 27.09 12.27
N LYS A 166 -6.99 27.00 13.61
CA LYS A 166 -7.76 25.95 14.24
C LYS A 166 -9.22 26.05 13.78
N LYS A 167 -9.71 25.01 13.13
CA LYS A 167 -11.09 24.93 12.66
C LYS A 167 -12.00 24.48 13.82
N GLU A 168 -13.25 24.91 13.79
CA GLU A 168 -14.27 24.40 14.71
C GLU A 168 -14.64 22.93 14.43
N GLU A 169 -14.49 22.49 13.19
CA GLU A 169 -14.86 21.18 12.69
C GLU A 169 -13.62 20.35 12.35
N ILE A 170 -13.58 19.11 12.85
CA ILE A 170 -12.53 18.13 12.52
C ILE A 170 -12.97 17.37 11.28
N ASN A 171 -12.15 17.38 10.24
CA ASN A 171 -12.40 16.62 9.02
C ASN A 171 -11.66 15.28 9.08
N VAL A 172 -12.41 14.21 9.27
CA VAL A 172 -11.90 12.84 9.24
C VAL A 172 -12.17 12.24 7.86
N CYS A 173 -11.24 11.46 7.32
CA CYS A 173 -11.49 10.80 6.05
C CYS A 173 -11.21 9.30 6.09
N PHE A 174 -11.79 8.61 5.13
CA PHE A 174 -11.48 7.23 4.73
C PHE A 174 -11.23 7.21 3.22
N SER A 175 -10.29 6.40 2.78
CA SER A 175 -10.04 6.20 1.35
C SER A 175 -9.83 4.71 1.05
N GLY A 176 -10.65 4.16 0.15
CA GLY A 176 -10.56 2.77 -0.26
C GLY A 176 -11.89 2.11 -0.61
N ALA A 177 -11.83 0.82 -0.93
CA ALA A 177 -13.03 0.04 -1.21
C ALA A 177 -13.88 -0.17 0.06
N LEU A 178 -15.19 -0.04 -0.04
CA LEU A 178 -16.11 -0.29 1.05
C LEU A 178 -16.38 -1.80 1.16
N CYS A 179 -15.43 -2.53 1.76
CA CYS A 179 -15.50 -3.98 1.93
C CYS A 179 -14.99 -4.42 3.32
N TYR A 180 -15.29 -5.66 3.70
CA TYR A 180 -14.90 -6.22 5.00
C TYR A 180 -13.38 -6.16 5.24
N LYS A 181 -12.59 -6.46 4.22
CA LYS A 181 -11.12 -6.34 4.31
C LYS A 181 -10.66 -4.94 4.70
N LYS A 182 -11.38 -3.90 4.30
CA LYS A 182 -11.06 -2.50 4.61
C LYS A 182 -11.77 -1.97 5.87
N GLY A 183 -12.45 -2.86 6.64
CA GLY A 183 -13.09 -2.50 7.90
C GLY A 183 -14.37 -1.70 7.77
N ILE A 184 -15.18 -1.97 6.71
CA ILE A 184 -16.43 -1.25 6.47
C ILE A 184 -17.39 -1.29 7.65
N ASP A 185 -17.41 -2.39 8.40
CA ASP A 185 -18.25 -2.57 9.58
C ASP A 185 -17.91 -1.56 10.69
N ILE A 186 -16.60 -1.36 10.97
CA ILE A 186 -16.15 -0.38 11.95
C ILE A 186 -16.37 1.04 11.42
N LEU A 187 -16.16 1.26 10.13
CA LEU A 187 -16.42 2.54 9.49
C LEU A 187 -17.91 2.92 9.61
N LYS A 188 -18.82 1.98 9.37
CA LYS A 188 -20.27 2.18 9.57
C LYS A 188 -20.60 2.52 11.01
N SER A 189 -20.09 1.75 11.97
CA SER A 189 -20.34 2.00 13.39
C SER A 189 -19.86 3.39 13.81
N LEU A 190 -18.66 3.80 13.38
CA LEU A 190 -18.11 5.12 13.69
C LEU A 190 -18.94 6.24 13.05
N THR A 191 -19.30 6.12 11.78
CA THR A 191 -20.08 7.16 11.08
C THR A 191 -21.48 7.30 11.63
N GLN A 192 -22.16 6.20 11.98
CA GLN A 192 -23.46 6.21 12.65
C GLN A 192 -23.37 6.83 14.05
N TYR A 193 -22.30 6.53 14.79
CA TYR A 193 -22.10 7.15 16.09
C TYR A 193 -21.93 8.67 15.99
N ILE A 194 -21.09 9.15 15.06
CA ILE A 194 -20.87 10.58 14.79
C ILE A 194 -22.20 11.26 14.37
N GLU A 195 -23.02 10.59 13.55
CA GLU A 195 -24.32 11.15 13.11
C GLU A 195 -25.28 11.33 14.26
N ASN A 196 -25.36 10.36 15.19
CA ASN A 196 -26.43 10.26 16.19
C ASN A 196 -26.07 10.88 17.55
N HIS A 197 -24.83 11.37 17.75
CA HIS A 197 -24.41 11.90 19.03
C HIS A 197 -23.95 13.36 18.92
N ASP A 198 -24.22 14.14 19.97
CA ASP A 198 -23.62 15.45 20.16
C ASP A 198 -22.23 15.26 20.76
N LEU A 199 -21.22 15.57 19.99
CA LEU A 199 -19.82 15.39 20.36
C LEU A 199 -19.21 16.69 20.90
N PRO A 200 -18.17 16.61 21.76
CA PRO A 200 -17.45 17.79 22.28
C PRO A 200 -16.85 18.66 21.18
N ARG A 201 -16.64 18.10 20.00
CA ARG A 201 -16.16 18.79 18.79
C ARG A 201 -17.00 18.34 17.60
N LYS A 202 -17.29 19.24 16.68
CA LYS A 202 -17.94 18.87 15.42
C LYS A 202 -17.00 18.00 14.60
N ILE A 203 -17.48 16.86 14.14
CA ILE A 203 -16.72 15.94 13.26
C ILE A 203 -17.50 15.78 11.98
N LYS A 204 -16.82 16.01 10.86
CA LYS A 204 -17.29 15.70 9.52
C LYS A 204 -16.46 14.54 8.95
N PHE A 205 -17.13 13.61 8.29
CA PHE A 205 -16.47 12.44 7.75
C PHE A 205 -16.54 12.43 6.22
N ASN A 206 -15.40 12.28 5.55
CA ASN A 206 -15.29 12.29 4.09
C ASN A 206 -14.83 10.91 3.61
N ILE A 207 -15.65 10.23 2.80
CA ILE A 207 -15.36 8.87 2.30
C ILE A 207 -15.05 8.95 0.81
N ALA A 208 -13.81 8.61 0.43
CA ALA A 208 -13.42 8.45 -0.97
C ALA A 208 -13.39 6.96 -1.33
N THR A 209 -14.20 6.56 -2.32
CA THR A 209 -14.26 5.18 -2.82
C THR A 209 -14.42 5.14 -4.33
N ASN A 210 -13.83 4.13 -4.97
CA ASN A 210 -13.99 3.90 -6.41
C ASN A 210 -15.10 2.88 -6.74
N PHE A 211 -15.78 2.34 -5.72
CA PHE A 211 -16.77 1.28 -5.87
C PHE A 211 -18.11 1.74 -5.36
N ASP A 212 -19.17 1.62 -6.18
CA ASP A 212 -20.54 1.97 -5.81
C ASP A 212 -21.19 0.98 -4.84
N ARG A 213 -20.58 -0.19 -4.64
CA ARG A 213 -21.10 -1.19 -3.72
C ARG A 213 -20.93 -0.73 -2.27
N ASN A 214 -21.96 -1.01 -1.45
CA ASN A 214 -22.00 -0.68 -0.01
C ASN A 214 -21.98 0.83 0.30
N THR A 215 -22.35 1.69 -0.63
CA THR A 215 -22.44 3.13 -0.43
C THR A 215 -23.76 3.56 0.22
N GLU A 216 -24.82 2.74 0.11
CA GLU A 216 -26.17 3.07 0.60
C GLU A 216 -26.19 3.43 2.09
N ASP A 217 -25.40 2.75 2.91
CA ASP A 217 -25.35 2.97 4.35
C ASP A 217 -24.82 4.38 4.73
N PHE A 218 -24.20 5.08 3.80
CA PHE A 218 -23.58 6.39 4.04
C PHE A 218 -24.33 7.55 3.36
N LYS A 219 -25.23 7.28 2.39
CA LYS A 219 -25.88 8.32 1.57
C LYS A 219 -26.79 9.26 2.34
N ASN A 220 -27.43 8.77 3.42
CA ASN A 220 -28.42 9.53 4.17
C ASN A 220 -27.85 10.18 5.44
N LEU A 221 -26.58 10.06 5.70
CA LEU A 221 -25.92 10.64 6.87
C LEU A 221 -25.51 12.10 6.58
N LYS A 222 -25.97 13.06 7.40
CA LYS A 222 -25.79 14.49 7.16
C LYS A 222 -24.35 14.96 7.42
N LYS A 223 -23.67 14.32 8.38
CA LYS A 223 -22.27 14.63 8.75
C LYS A 223 -21.26 13.91 7.86
N ILE A 224 -21.74 13.13 6.87
CA ILE A 224 -20.90 12.30 6.01
C ILE A 224 -20.95 12.81 4.56
N THR A 225 -19.80 12.95 3.95
CA THR A 225 -19.67 13.25 2.51
C THR A 225 -19.11 12.03 1.80
N LEU A 226 -19.88 11.48 0.87
CA LEU A 226 -19.45 10.35 0.03
C LEU A 226 -18.94 10.89 -1.32
N LEU A 227 -17.71 10.56 -1.66
CA LEU A 227 -17.03 10.92 -2.91
C LEU A 227 -16.70 9.64 -3.69
N THR A 228 -17.34 9.46 -4.83
CA THR A 228 -17.12 8.29 -5.68
C THR A 228 -16.33 8.68 -6.92
N GLY A 229 -15.45 7.77 -7.38
CA GLY A 229 -14.76 7.94 -8.66
C GLY A 229 -13.62 8.97 -8.67
N LEU A 230 -13.06 9.33 -7.51
CA LEU A 230 -11.86 10.15 -7.47
C LEU A 230 -10.70 9.40 -8.16
N ASN A 231 -10.06 10.06 -9.10
CA ASN A 231 -8.85 9.55 -9.73
C ASN A 231 -7.59 9.86 -8.89
N SER A 232 -6.46 9.26 -9.24
CA SER A 232 -5.21 9.41 -8.49
C SER A 232 -4.71 10.85 -8.42
N SER A 233 -4.98 11.69 -9.43
CA SER A 233 -4.55 13.10 -9.42
C SER A 233 -5.40 13.98 -8.49
N GLN A 234 -6.59 13.53 -8.08
CA GLN A 234 -7.48 14.24 -7.16
C GLN A 234 -7.24 13.84 -5.69
N MET A 235 -6.55 12.72 -5.44
CA MET A 235 -6.29 12.23 -4.08
C MET A 235 -5.44 13.18 -3.24
N PRO A 236 -4.42 13.87 -3.76
CA PRO A 236 -3.68 14.86 -2.96
C PRO A 236 -4.58 15.96 -2.41
N ASP A 237 -5.47 16.50 -3.22
CA ASP A 237 -6.42 17.54 -2.79
C ASP A 237 -7.48 17.01 -1.82
N PHE A 238 -7.88 15.75 -1.98
CA PHE A 238 -8.75 15.08 -1.02
C PHE A 238 -8.07 15.01 0.36
N TYR A 239 -6.83 14.52 0.45
CA TYR A 239 -6.12 14.46 1.73
C TYR A 239 -5.88 15.85 2.32
N ARG A 240 -5.44 16.84 1.56
CA ARG A 240 -5.17 18.20 2.04
C ARG A 240 -6.37 18.86 2.74
N LYS A 241 -7.60 18.49 2.36
CA LYS A 241 -8.85 19.02 2.95
C LYS A 241 -9.21 18.38 4.28
N ASN A 242 -8.53 17.29 4.66
CA ASN A 242 -8.80 16.51 5.85
C ASN A 242 -7.70 16.70 6.91
N ASP A 243 -7.98 16.23 8.12
CA ASP A 243 -7.10 16.38 9.28
C ASP A 243 -6.63 15.00 9.77
N ILE A 244 -7.47 13.98 9.65
CA ILE A 244 -7.19 12.62 10.13
C ILE A 244 -7.63 11.61 9.07
N LEU A 245 -6.79 10.63 8.78
CA LEU A 245 -7.20 9.40 8.10
C LEU A 245 -7.63 8.37 9.13
N PHE A 246 -8.86 7.88 9.03
CA PHE A 246 -9.35 6.71 9.75
C PHE A 246 -9.30 5.49 8.83
N PHE A 247 -8.49 4.49 9.19
CA PHE A 247 -8.21 3.37 8.29
C PHE A 247 -8.23 2.01 9.02
N PRO A 248 -9.42 1.46 9.33
CA PRO A 248 -9.58 0.23 10.10
C PRO A 248 -9.41 -1.04 9.24
N THR A 249 -8.42 -1.05 8.35
CA THR A 249 -8.20 -2.17 7.42
C THR A 249 -7.76 -3.45 8.14
N ARG A 250 -8.28 -4.61 7.71
CA ARG A 250 -7.89 -5.92 8.26
C ARG A 250 -6.65 -6.51 7.60
N TYR A 251 -6.29 -5.97 6.44
CA TYR A 251 -5.10 -6.43 5.76
C TYR A 251 -4.55 -5.41 4.76
N GLU A 252 -3.26 -5.14 4.90
CA GLU A 252 -2.42 -4.39 3.95
C GLU A 252 -1.02 -4.99 3.95
N GLY A 253 -0.38 -5.05 2.80
CA GLY A 253 1.05 -5.37 2.73
C GLY A 253 1.92 -4.18 3.16
N PHE A 254 1.62 -3.01 2.59
CA PHE A 254 2.05 -1.68 3.04
C PHE A 254 1.04 -0.66 2.52
N SER A 255 0.44 0.10 3.42
CA SER A 255 -0.67 0.99 3.05
C SER A 255 -0.19 2.26 2.36
N MET A 256 -0.35 2.31 1.02
CA MET A 256 -0.11 3.54 0.27
C MET A 256 -1.07 4.66 0.68
N ALA A 257 -2.33 4.34 0.94
CA ALA A 257 -3.32 5.34 1.37
C ALA A 257 -2.93 5.98 2.71
N ALA A 258 -2.45 5.19 3.67
CA ALA A 258 -1.94 5.72 4.93
C ALA A 258 -0.70 6.61 4.70
N LEU A 259 0.27 6.14 3.90
CA LEU A 259 1.48 6.90 3.60
C LEU A 259 1.19 8.22 2.88
N GLU A 260 0.31 8.23 1.89
CA GLU A 260 -0.13 9.41 1.15
C GLU A 260 -0.83 10.43 2.06
N ALA A 261 -1.70 9.95 2.95
CA ALA A 261 -2.41 10.80 3.91
C ALA A 261 -1.47 11.45 4.91
N VAL A 262 -0.59 10.67 5.56
CA VAL A 262 0.36 11.23 6.54
C VAL A 262 1.39 12.15 5.87
N SER A 263 1.80 11.86 4.63
CA SER A 263 2.64 12.79 3.85
C SER A 263 1.91 14.09 3.52
N SER A 264 0.59 14.06 3.38
CA SER A 264 -0.24 15.25 3.21
C SER A 264 -0.50 16.00 4.54
N GLY A 265 0.13 15.57 5.63
CA GLY A 265 0.03 16.21 6.95
C GLY A 265 -1.13 15.75 7.82
N LEU A 266 -1.80 14.65 7.49
CA LEU A 266 -2.87 14.07 8.30
C LEU A 266 -2.32 13.25 9.46
N CYS A 267 -3.05 13.23 10.57
CA CYS A 267 -2.88 12.17 11.55
C CYS A 267 -3.49 10.85 11.05
N LEU A 268 -3.06 9.72 11.61
CA LEU A 268 -3.54 8.40 11.25
C LEU A 268 -4.14 7.70 12.47
N ILE A 269 -5.38 7.23 12.34
CA ILE A 269 -6.00 6.27 13.28
C ILE A 269 -6.35 5.02 12.49
N GLY A 270 -5.86 3.88 12.91
CA GLY A 270 -6.16 2.64 12.20
C GLY A 270 -5.73 1.38 12.93
N SER A 271 -6.02 0.24 12.31
CA SER A 271 -5.61 -1.05 12.80
C SER A 271 -4.08 -1.24 12.74
N ASP A 272 -3.60 -2.36 13.26
CA ASP A 272 -2.21 -2.80 13.15
C ASP A 272 -1.72 -3.01 11.70
N PHE A 273 -2.63 -3.10 10.72
CA PHE A 273 -2.32 -3.11 9.29
C PHE A 273 -2.29 -1.73 8.63
N ALA A 274 -2.80 -0.70 9.29
CA ALA A 274 -2.70 0.69 8.86
C ALA A 274 -1.57 1.40 9.61
N VAL A 275 -1.58 1.29 10.94
CA VAL A 275 -0.49 1.73 11.84
C VAL A 275 0.47 0.57 12.02
N THR A 276 1.24 0.28 10.98
CA THR A 276 2.21 -0.80 10.92
C THR A 276 3.43 -0.52 11.82
N PRO A 277 4.35 -1.48 12.03
CA PRO A 277 5.58 -1.22 12.77
C PRO A 277 6.36 0.00 12.29
N GLU A 278 6.22 0.38 11.03
CA GLU A 278 6.86 1.56 10.45
C GLU A 278 6.19 2.87 10.90
N PHE A 279 4.92 2.85 11.30
CA PHE A 279 4.16 4.03 11.70
C PHE A 279 3.88 4.15 13.19
N ILE A 280 3.95 3.06 13.95
CA ILE A 280 3.50 3.02 15.35
C ILE A 280 4.26 3.98 16.30
N ASN A 281 5.49 4.32 15.95
CA ASN A 281 6.32 5.21 16.76
C ASN A 281 6.10 6.71 16.46
N TYR A 282 5.30 7.05 15.45
CA TYR A 282 4.98 8.45 15.20
C TYR A 282 3.87 8.93 16.13
N PRO A 283 4.04 10.07 16.84
CA PRO A 283 3.06 10.54 17.82
C PRO A 283 1.72 11.00 17.19
N PHE A 284 1.69 11.20 15.89
CA PHE A 284 0.49 11.50 15.11
C PHE A 284 -0.20 10.25 14.54
N CYS A 285 0.25 9.05 14.93
CA CYS A 285 -0.37 7.78 14.57
C CYS A 285 -0.93 7.10 15.83
N GLN A 286 -2.17 6.63 15.75
CA GLN A 286 -2.82 5.88 16.83
C GLN A 286 -3.31 4.54 16.30
N GLN A 287 -2.83 3.46 16.89
CA GLN A 287 -3.33 2.12 16.61
C GLN A 287 -4.62 1.84 17.37
N ILE A 288 -5.57 1.18 16.73
CA ILE A 288 -6.80 0.66 17.32
C ILE A 288 -6.91 -0.84 17.07
N HIS A 289 -7.65 -1.53 17.92
CA HIS A 289 -8.05 -2.92 17.73
C HIS A 289 -9.49 -2.98 17.19
N PHE A 290 -9.86 -4.11 16.57
CA PHE A 290 -11.20 -4.27 15.99
C PHE A 290 -12.33 -4.29 17.02
N ASN A 291 -12.02 -4.52 18.30
CA ASN A 291 -12.95 -4.45 19.43
C ASN A 291 -12.84 -3.15 20.22
N THR A 292 -12.07 -2.16 19.76
CA THR A 292 -11.99 -0.83 20.39
C THR A 292 -13.36 -0.17 20.35
N GLN A 293 -13.80 0.34 21.49
CA GLN A 293 -15.10 1.02 21.60
C GLN A 293 -15.12 2.30 20.75
N ILE A 294 -16.24 2.58 20.12
CA ILE A 294 -16.37 3.73 19.19
C ILE A 294 -16.11 5.05 19.90
N GLU A 295 -16.51 5.17 21.17
CA GLU A 295 -16.25 6.36 22.00
C GLU A 295 -14.74 6.61 22.19
N GLU A 296 -13.96 5.55 22.33
CA GLU A 296 -12.49 5.64 22.44
C GLU A 296 -11.85 6.09 21.12
N ILE A 297 -12.39 5.63 19.99
CA ILE A 297 -11.97 6.09 18.67
C ILE A 297 -12.26 7.59 18.52
N VAL A 298 -13.46 8.05 18.91
CA VAL A 298 -13.82 9.47 18.86
C VAL A 298 -12.91 10.31 19.77
N LYS A 299 -12.63 9.85 20.99
CA LYS A 299 -11.66 10.52 21.89
C LYS A 299 -10.27 10.60 21.26
N GLY A 300 -9.83 9.53 20.58
CA GLY A 300 -8.58 9.49 19.83
C GLY A 300 -8.55 10.54 18.70
N ILE A 301 -9.62 10.66 17.93
CA ILE A 301 -9.79 11.68 16.87
C ILE A 301 -9.58 13.10 17.45
N ILE A 302 -10.30 13.42 18.52
CA ILE A 302 -10.23 14.75 19.15
C ILE A 302 -8.82 15.00 19.72
N LYS A 303 -8.24 14.02 20.42
CA LYS A 303 -6.88 14.13 20.99
C LYS A 303 -5.82 14.37 19.93
N LEU A 304 -5.83 13.61 18.84
CA LEU A 304 -4.87 13.77 17.75
C LEU A 304 -5.04 15.13 17.06
N TYR A 305 -6.28 15.53 16.78
CA TYR A 305 -6.54 16.83 16.20
C TYR A 305 -5.99 17.97 17.07
N ASP A 306 -6.33 17.98 18.37
CA ASP A 306 -5.87 19.02 19.30
C ASP A 306 -4.34 19.07 19.46
N GLY A 307 -3.66 17.91 19.33
CA GLY A 307 -2.19 17.81 19.40
C GLY A 307 -1.45 18.20 18.13
N PHE A 308 -2.08 18.05 16.95
CA PHE A 308 -1.37 18.08 15.66
C PHE A 308 -1.99 18.95 14.57
N HIS A 309 -3.18 19.58 14.76
CA HIS A 309 -3.85 20.37 13.72
C HIS A 309 -2.96 21.47 13.10
N ASN A 310 -2.03 22.04 13.85
CA ASN A 310 -1.09 23.08 13.41
C ASN A 310 0.31 22.54 13.08
N LYS A 311 0.50 21.21 13.04
CA LYS A 311 1.80 20.57 12.82
C LYS A 311 1.87 19.77 11.51
N LYS A 312 0.98 20.05 10.58
CA LYS A 312 0.91 19.31 9.29
C LYS A 312 2.24 19.31 8.54
N GLN A 313 2.98 20.42 8.57
CA GLN A 313 4.29 20.50 7.95
C GLN A 313 5.35 19.68 8.68
N GLU A 314 5.28 19.59 10.02
CA GLU A 314 6.19 18.73 10.81
C GLU A 314 5.95 17.25 10.51
N ILE A 315 4.68 16.84 10.44
CA ILE A 315 4.29 15.47 10.02
C ILE A 315 4.87 15.17 8.64
N HIS A 316 4.63 16.04 7.67
CA HIS A 316 5.16 15.86 6.31
C HIS A 316 6.68 15.72 6.29
N ASN A 317 7.40 16.58 7.00
CA ASN A 317 8.87 16.56 7.02
C ASN A 317 9.43 15.26 7.60
N GLN A 318 8.78 14.72 8.65
CA GLN A 318 9.17 13.43 9.21
C GLN A 318 8.93 12.29 8.21
N ILE A 319 7.76 12.24 7.57
CA ILE A 319 7.43 11.21 6.58
C ILE A 319 8.33 11.32 5.35
N LYS A 320 8.59 12.52 4.85
CA LYS A 320 9.51 12.75 3.73
C LYS A 320 10.92 12.23 4.04
N LYS A 321 11.41 12.45 5.26
CA LYS A 321 12.72 11.97 5.70
C LYS A 321 12.84 10.45 5.65
N ASP A 322 11.76 9.72 6.02
CA ASP A 322 11.80 8.27 6.18
C ASP A 322 11.29 7.52 4.94
N PHE A 323 10.31 8.11 4.23
CA PHE A 323 9.60 7.48 3.11
C PHE A 323 9.54 8.34 1.83
N GLY A 324 10.30 9.43 1.75
CA GLY A 324 10.35 10.27 0.55
C GLY A 324 11.04 9.59 -0.62
N THR A 325 10.84 10.16 -1.81
CA THR A 325 11.35 9.63 -3.08
C THR A 325 12.87 9.42 -3.07
N GLU A 326 13.63 10.38 -2.57
CA GLU A 326 15.10 10.30 -2.59
C GLU A 326 15.63 9.21 -1.65
N GLN A 327 15.01 9.04 -0.48
CA GLN A 327 15.38 8.01 0.48
C GLN A 327 15.13 6.61 -0.10
N TYR A 328 14.00 6.44 -0.77
CA TYR A 328 13.69 5.20 -1.47
C TYR A 328 14.70 4.90 -2.58
N LYS A 329 15.03 5.89 -3.43
CA LYS A 329 16.04 5.76 -4.49
C LYS A 329 17.38 5.28 -3.95
N GLN A 330 17.87 5.90 -2.86
CA GLN A 330 19.13 5.52 -2.24
C GLN A 330 19.13 4.05 -1.78
N LYS A 331 18.09 3.64 -1.05
CA LYS A 331 17.93 2.25 -0.58
C LYS A 331 17.84 1.27 -1.74
N LEU A 332 17.05 1.60 -2.76
CA LEU A 332 16.86 0.74 -3.94
C LEU A 332 18.15 0.58 -4.73
N PHE A 333 18.86 1.66 -5.03
CA PHE A 333 20.11 1.58 -5.78
C PHE A 333 21.19 0.83 -4.99
N SER A 334 21.32 1.05 -3.69
CA SER A 334 22.23 0.29 -2.83
C SER A 334 21.95 -1.21 -2.88
N PHE A 335 20.67 -1.58 -2.78
CA PHE A 335 20.23 -2.98 -2.87
C PHE A 335 20.53 -3.58 -4.25
N ILE A 336 20.19 -2.89 -5.34
CA ILE A 336 20.43 -3.37 -6.71
C ILE A 336 21.93 -3.53 -6.99
N ASN A 337 22.78 -2.58 -6.58
CA ASN A 337 24.21 -2.68 -6.73
C ASN A 337 24.77 -3.91 -6.02
N LYS A 338 24.36 -4.15 -4.76
CA LYS A 338 24.75 -5.36 -4.02
C LYS A 338 24.38 -6.65 -4.75
N ILE A 339 23.19 -6.71 -5.37
CA ILE A 339 22.76 -7.89 -6.14
C ILE A 339 23.58 -8.06 -7.42
N ILE A 340 23.94 -6.96 -8.09
CA ILE A 340 24.77 -6.99 -9.32
C ILE A 340 26.19 -7.45 -9.01
N GLU A 341 26.79 -6.96 -7.93
CA GLU A 341 28.15 -7.31 -7.48
C GLU A 341 28.28 -8.79 -7.09
N ASN A 342 27.19 -9.40 -6.58
CA ASN A 342 27.16 -10.80 -6.16
C ASN A 342 26.71 -11.78 -7.28
N LYS A 343 26.57 -11.30 -8.52
CA LYS A 343 26.10 -12.09 -9.68
C LYS A 343 27.26 -12.51 -10.58
#